data_71fd3db2fa3abc1251f89dcf2077533d
#
_entry.id   71fd3db2fa3abc1251f89dcf2077533d
#
_cell.length_a   1.000
_cell.length_b   1.000
_cell.length_c   1.000
_cell.angle_alpha   90.00
_cell.angle_beta   90.00
_cell.angle_gamma   90.00
#
_symmetry.space_group_name_H-M   'P 1'
#
loop_
_entity.id
_entity.type
_entity.pdbx_description
1 polymer ?
#
loop_
_entity_poly.entity_id
_entity_poly.type
_entity_poly.pdbx_seq_one_letter_code
_entity_poly.pdbx_strand_id
1 'polypeptide(L)'
;WENKRETRRIRLLLEALDENGSVVGGASSDLYVEQYNALIVKMEDDSDGYRGFSRFDFGTKRNAVTGDIVAAGQTLGWGYWRSLVVTEHWTDGKANYREFINKTWIDDFKGSAIQVCALGEAGKELEIDYEEAKSEDPFWFLPSIVALRCFLKQYKDNADANIERGKFYWSSNSAGYYKNALATKIDRSGNVDDDYYRENKENAYYARQACYAQ
;
A
#
# COMPACT_ATOMS: atom_id res chain seq x y z
N TRP A 1 14.03 -4.29 12.36
CA TRP A 1 12.70 -3.64 12.25
C TRP A 1 11.85 -4.54 11.40
N GLU A 2 11.04 -5.40 12.03
CA GLU A 2 9.88 -5.96 11.37
C GLU A 2 9.12 -4.77 10.77
N ASN A 3 8.50 -4.96 9.60
CA ASN A 3 7.63 -3.97 8.94
C ASN A 3 6.43 -3.63 9.85
N LYS A 4 6.68 -3.26 11.08
CA LYS A 4 5.70 -2.54 11.86
C LYS A 4 5.44 -1.28 11.07
N ARG A 5 4.19 -1.07 10.71
CA ARG A 5 3.69 0.21 10.22
C ARG A 5 4.53 1.26 10.93
N GLU A 6 5.46 1.90 10.22
CA GLU A 6 6.34 2.92 10.81
C GLU A 6 5.49 4.16 11.09
N THR A 7 4.53 3.98 11.97
CA THR A 7 3.68 5.03 12.47
C THR A 7 4.33 5.55 13.73
N ARG A 8 4.71 6.79 13.71
CA ARG A 8 5.05 7.52 14.95
C ARG A 8 3.77 8.16 15.45
N ARG A 9 3.35 7.77 16.64
CA ARG A 9 2.30 8.46 17.35
C ARG A 9 2.95 9.53 18.21
N ILE A 10 2.70 10.79 17.88
CA ILE A 10 3.15 11.94 18.66
C ILE A 10 1.96 12.38 19.49
N ARG A 11 2.11 12.38 20.80
CA ARG A 11 1.16 12.96 21.72
C ARG A 11 1.53 14.44 21.91
N LEU A 12 0.63 15.33 21.56
CA LEU A 12 0.71 16.73 21.87
C LEU A 12 -0.25 17.00 23.02
N LEU A 13 0.29 17.45 24.16
CA LEU A 13 -0.52 17.91 25.27
C LEU A 13 -0.74 19.42 25.07
N LEU A 14 -1.99 19.80 24.89
CA LEU A 14 -2.39 21.20 24.84
C LEU A 14 -2.93 21.57 26.22
N GLU A 15 -2.29 22.53 26.86
CA GLU A 15 -2.67 23.06 28.17
C GLU A 15 -3.02 24.52 28.03
N ALA A 16 -4.15 24.92 28.62
CA ALA A 16 -4.45 26.33 28.77
C ALA A 16 -3.68 26.87 29.97
N LEU A 17 -2.98 27.97 29.78
CA LEU A 17 -2.24 28.64 30.86
C LEU A 17 -2.97 29.91 31.27
N ASP A 18 -2.93 30.23 32.55
CA ASP A 18 -3.34 31.55 33.06
C ASP A 18 -2.31 32.65 32.73
N GLU A 19 -2.60 33.84 33.11
CA GLU A 19 -1.71 35.02 32.93
C GLU A 19 -0.34 34.91 33.62
N ASN A 20 -0.21 33.96 34.56
CA ASN A 20 1.05 33.68 35.29
C ASN A 20 1.79 32.46 34.72
N GLY A 21 1.26 31.83 33.66
CA GLY A 21 1.84 30.65 33.06
C GLY A 21 1.54 29.35 33.79
N SER A 22 0.57 29.34 34.70
CA SER A 22 0.11 28.12 35.40
C SER A 22 -0.99 27.46 34.62
N VAL A 23 -1.00 26.09 34.59
CA VAL A 23 -2.03 25.33 33.89
C VAL A 23 -3.39 25.55 34.56
N VAL A 24 -4.36 25.97 33.79
CA VAL A 24 -5.75 26.12 34.23
C VAL A 24 -6.33 24.72 34.43
N GLY A 25 -6.70 24.40 35.66
CA GLY A 25 -7.18 23.06 36.03
C GLY A 25 -8.33 22.58 35.15
N GLY A 26 -8.14 21.41 34.54
CA GLY A 26 -9.14 20.77 33.66
C GLY A 26 -9.15 21.26 32.21
N ALA A 27 -8.33 22.24 31.84
CA ALA A 27 -8.25 22.75 30.48
C ALA A 27 -7.04 22.13 29.72
N SER A 28 -7.00 20.81 29.63
CA SER A 28 -6.02 20.09 28.86
C SER A 28 -6.69 19.21 27.82
N SER A 29 -6.08 19.08 26.64
CA SER A 29 -6.52 18.19 25.59
C SER A 29 -5.33 17.44 24.99
N ASP A 30 -5.50 16.15 24.81
CA ASP A 30 -4.52 15.33 24.09
C ASP A 30 -4.86 15.33 22.60
N LEU A 31 -3.91 15.80 21.78
CA LEU A 31 -3.93 15.65 20.34
C LEU A 31 -2.94 14.56 19.97
N TYR A 32 -3.40 13.56 19.25
CA TYR A 32 -2.53 12.52 18.72
C TYR A 32 -2.31 12.75 17.22
N VAL A 33 -1.05 12.92 16.84
CA VAL A 33 -0.64 13.00 15.44
C VAL A 33 0.02 11.66 15.08
N GLU A 34 -0.54 11.00 14.09
CA GLU A 34 0.07 9.81 13.53
C GLU A 34 0.90 10.21 12.29
N GLN A 35 2.20 9.99 12.38
CA GLN A 35 3.11 10.24 11.27
C GLN A 35 3.46 8.92 10.60
N TYR A 36 3.13 8.79 9.32
CA TYR A 36 3.48 7.66 8.48
C TYR A 36 4.76 7.94 7.70
N ASN A 37 5.66 6.97 7.65
CA ASN A 37 6.88 7.07 6.86
C ASN A 37 6.58 6.64 5.41
N ALA A 38 5.82 7.45 4.69
CA ALA A 38 5.42 7.22 3.32
C ALA A 38 6.13 8.18 2.36
N LEU A 39 6.36 7.71 1.13
CA LEU A 39 6.77 8.55 0.00
C LEU A 39 5.52 9.16 -0.62
N ILE A 40 5.47 10.47 -0.68
CA ILE A 40 4.28 11.19 -1.17
C ILE A 40 4.35 11.37 -2.68
N VAL A 41 3.32 10.93 -3.34
CA VAL A 41 3.16 10.96 -4.80
C VAL A 41 2.02 11.90 -5.15
N LYS A 42 2.28 12.86 -6.03
CA LYS A 42 1.23 13.67 -6.66
C LYS A 42 0.63 12.87 -7.81
N MET A 43 -0.70 12.75 -7.81
CA MET A 43 -1.41 12.11 -8.91
C MET A 43 -1.37 12.99 -10.17
N GLU A 44 -1.45 12.38 -11.36
CA GLU A 44 -1.42 13.12 -12.63
C GLU A 44 -2.66 14.02 -12.79
N ASP A 45 -3.81 13.56 -12.30
CA ASP A 45 -5.01 14.38 -12.20
C ASP A 45 -5.04 15.07 -10.83
N ASP A 46 -5.09 16.40 -10.83
CA ASP A 46 -5.13 17.21 -9.60
C ASP A 46 -6.36 16.88 -8.72
N SER A 47 -7.45 16.39 -9.31
CA SER A 47 -8.65 15.95 -8.58
C SER A 47 -8.39 14.71 -7.72
N ASP A 48 -7.41 13.89 -8.09
CA ASP A 48 -7.05 12.66 -7.37
C ASP A 48 -6.12 12.91 -6.16
N GLY A 49 -5.58 14.12 -6.03
CA GLY A 49 -4.77 14.56 -4.89
C GLY A 49 -3.44 13.81 -4.75
N TYR A 50 -3.12 13.42 -3.53
CA TYR A 50 -1.87 12.76 -3.20
C TYR A 50 -2.09 11.35 -2.69
N ARG A 51 -1.07 10.48 -2.90
CA ARG A 51 -0.99 9.14 -2.33
C ARG A 51 0.33 8.99 -1.57
N GLY A 52 0.28 8.31 -0.45
CA GLY A 52 1.47 7.86 0.25
C GLY A 52 1.83 6.43 -0.18
N PHE A 53 3.10 6.16 -0.39
CA PHE A 53 3.60 4.82 -0.71
C PHE A 53 4.59 4.36 0.34
N SER A 54 4.56 3.07 0.67
CA SER A 54 5.60 2.48 1.51
C SER A 54 6.97 2.61 0.82
N ARG A 55 8.04 2.76 1.61
CA ARG A 55 9.42 2.86 1.09
C ARG A 55 9.94 1.54 0.52
N PHE A 56 9.31 0.44 0.87
CA PHE A 56 9.76 -0.91 0.53
C PHE A 56 8.63 -1.72 -0.06
N ASP A 57 9.01 -2.66 -0.91
CA ASP A 57 8.10 -3.68 -1.39
C ASP A 57 7.64 -4.56 -0.22
N PHE A 58 6.43 -5.10 -0.31
CA PHE A 58 5.88 -5.97 0.71
C PHE A 58 6.82 -7.14 0.99
N GLY A 59 7.03 -7.44 2.27
CA GLY A 59 7.92 -8.53 2.69
C GLY A 59 9.42 -8.22 2.69
N THR A 60 9.84 -6.99 2.36
CA THR A 60 11.24 -6.58 2.49
C THR A 60 11.67 -6.64 3.96
N LYS A 61 12.79 -7.33 4.22
CA LYS A 61 13.37 -7.41 5.56
C LYS A 61 14.59 -6.51 5.67
N ARG A 62 14.72 -5.84 6.81
CA ARG A 62 15.81 -4.93 7.11
C ARG A 62 16.51 -5.34 8.39
N ASN A 63 17.82 -5.07 8.48
CA ASN A 63 18.56 -5.16 9.71
C ASN A 63 18.05 -4.11 10.70
N ALA A 64 17.70 -4.53 11.91
CA ALA A 64 17.11 -3.65 12.91
C ALA A 64 18.06 -2.55 13.42
N VAL A 65 19.37 -2.78 13.31
CA VAL A 65 20.40 -1.86 13.82
C VAL A 65 20.92 -0.94 12.72
N THR A 66 21.31 -1.52 11.57
CA THR A 66 21.93 -0.74 10.48
C THR A 66 20.91 -0.17 9.49
N GLY A 67 19.70 -0.73 9.44
CA GLY A 67 18.69 -0.37 8.46
C GLY A 67 18.89 -0.97 7.07
N ASP A 68 19.96 -1.74 6.86
CA ASP A 68 20.27 -2.36 5.57
C ASP A 68 19.22 -3.40 5.18
N ILE A 69 18.93 -3.50 3.88
CA ILE A 69 18.07 -4.54 3.34
C ILE A 69 18.80 -5.88 3.43
N VAL A 70 18.26 -6.81 4.21
CA VAL A 70 18.80 -8.18 4.36
C VAL A 70 18.04 -9.22 3.54
N ALA A 71 16.80 -8.89 3.10
CA ALA A 71 16.05 -9.68 2.13
C ALA A 71 15.17 -8.74 1.29
N ALA A 72 15.14 -8.98 -0.02
CA ALA A 72 14.26 -8.27 -0.94
C ALA A 72 12.79 -8.55 -0.62
N GLY A 73 11.90 -7.73 -1.18
CA GLY A 73 10.46 -7.92 -1.10
C GLY A 73 10.02 -9.28 -1.65
N GLN A 74 8.88 -9.74 -1.18
CA GLN A 74 8.27 -10.98 -1.66
C GLN A 74 7.48 -10.71 -2.92
N THR A 75 7.47 -11.71 -3.82
CA THR A 75 6.56 -11.73 -4.96
C THR A 75 5.29 -12.49 -4.58
N LEU A 76 4.14 -11.97 -4.99
CA LEU A 76 2.82 -12.45 -4.62
C LEU A 76 1.97 -12.67 -5.87
N GLY A 77 1.08 -13.67 -5.83
CA GLY A 77 -0.01 -13.75 -6.79
C GLY A 77 -1.01 -12.62 -6.55
N TRP A 78 -1.62 -12.11 -7.63
CA TRP A 78 -2.66 -11.08 -7.48
C TRP A 78 -3.89 -11.62 -6.75
N GLY A 79 -4.26 -12.86 -7.04
CA GLY A 79 -5.38 -13.60 -6.49
C GLY A 79 -5.59 -14.89 -7.27
N TYR A 80 -6.68 -15.59 -7.02
CA TYR A 80 -6.99 -16.83 -7.70
C TYR A 80 -7.40 -16.60 -9.16
N TRP A 81 -6.85 -17.37 -10.09
CA TRP A 81 -7.05 -17.19 -11.53
C TRP A 81 -8.51 -17.34 -11.99
N ARG A 82 -9.33 -18.08 -11.26
CA ARG A 82 -10.76 -18.25 -11.51
C ARG A 82 -11.63 -17.18 -10.87
N SER A 83 -11.05 -16.29 -10.08
CA SER A 83 -11.79 -15.19 -9.48
C SER A 83 -12.41 -14.32 -10.56
N LEU A 84 -13.73 -14.28 -10.60
CA LEU A 84 -14.51 -13.44 -11.53
C LEU A 84 -14.52 -11.96 -11.12
N VAL A 85 -13.74 -11.61 -10.11
CA VAL A 85 -13.71 -10.26 -9.59
C VAL A 85 -13.08 -9.33 -10.59
N VAL A 86 -13.83 -8.32 -10.96
CA VAL A 86 -13.40 -7.20 -11.80
C VAL A 86 -13.34 -5.96 -10.93
N THR A 87 -12.19 -5.32 -10.90
CA THR A 87 -11.92 -4.11 -10.14
C THR A 87 -11.43 -3.03 -11.11
N GLU A 88 -12.25 -1.99 -11.33
CA GLU A 88 -12.06 -1.01 -12.41
C GLU A 88 -11.87 0.44 -11.91
N HIS A 89 -11.63 0.64 -10.63
CA HIS A 89 -11.31 1.98 -10.11
C HIS A 89 -9.85 2.34 -10.46
N TRP A 90 -9.66 3.04 -11.56
CA TRP A 90 -8.35 3.30 -12.15
C TRP A 90 -7.42 4.15 -11.26
N THR A 91 -7.99 5.02 -10.43
CA THR A 91 -7.26 5.95 -9.55
C THR A 91 -7.39 5.60 -8.07
N ASP A 92 -8.30 4.67 -7.71
CA ASP A 92 -8.63 4.35 -6.34
C ASP A 92 -8.39 2.88 -5.98
N GLY A 93 -7.22 2.60 -5.40
CA GLY A 93 -6.84 1.25 -4.94
C GLY A 93 -7.69 0.75 -3.75
N LYS A 94 -8.16 1.65 -2.90
CA LYS A 94 -9.01 1.30 -1.75
C LYS A 94 -10.41 0.91 -2.18
N ALA A 95 -10.98 1.60 -3.17
CA ALA A 95 -12.23 1.20 -3.78
C ALA A 95 -12.12 -0.17 -4.46
N ASN A 96 -10.99 -0.44 -5.15
CA ASN A 96 -10.71 -1.77 -5.70
C ASN A 96 -10.64 -2.85 -4.61
N TYR A 97 -10.01 -2.57 -3.46
CA TYR A 97 -10.01 -3.50 -2.33
C TYR A 97 -11.42 -3.84 -1.85
N ARG A 98 -12.26 -2.82 -1.64
CA ARG A 98 -13.65 -3.00 -1.20
C ARG A 98 -14.46 -3.80 -2.23
N GLU A 99 -14.27 -3.52 -3.50
CA GLU A 99 -14.93 -4.28 -4.56
C GLU A 99 -14.46 -5.73 -4.60
N PHE A 100 -13.15 -5.95 -4.45
CA PHE A 100 -12.55 -7.28 -4.43
C PHE A 100 -13.10 -8.12 -3.27
N ILE A 101 -13.05 -7.62 -2.04
CA ILE A 101 -13.47 -8.37 -0.86
C ILE A 101 -14.97 -8.68 -0.84
N ASN A 102 -15.79 -7.82 -1.45
CA ASN A 102 -17.24 -8.05 -1.53
C ASN A 102 -17.65 -9.07 -2.58
N LYS A 103 -16.79 -9.32 -3.57
CA LYS A 103 -17.09 -10.19 -4.72
C LYS A 103 -16.28 -11.49 -4.76
N THR A 104 -15.24 -11.61 -3.94
CA THR A 104 -14.36 -12.79 -3.93
C THR A 104 -14.80 -13.83 -2.92
N TRP A 105 -14.32 -15.05 -3.09
CA TRP A 105 -14.48 -16.14 -2.12
C TRP A 105 -13.29 -16.13 -1.14
N ILE A 106 -13.50 -16.66 0.06
CA ILE A 106 -12.47 -16.69 1.10
C ILE A 106 -11.15 -17.31 0.63
N ASP A 107 -11.22 -18.39 -0.13
CA ASP A 107 -10.01 -19.08 -0.61
C ASP A 107 -9.26 -18.28 -1.68
N ASP A 108 -9.98 -17.46 -2.46
CA ASP A 108 -9.40 -16.59 -3.47
C ASP A 108 -8.75 -15.35 -2.87
N PHE A 109 -9.18 -14.98 -1.66
CA PHE A 109 -8.72 -13.81 -0.95
C PHE A 109 -7.39 -14.06 -0.21
N LYS A 110 -7.23 -15.26 0.37
CA LYS A 110 -6.06 -15.59 1.19
C LYS A 110 -4.75 -15.51 0.42
N GLY A 111 -3.81 -14.75 0.95
CA GLY A 111 -2.47 -14.60 0.38
C GLY A 111 -2.41 -13.79 -0.92
N SER A 112 -3.52 -13.24 -1.39
CA SER A 112 -3.54 -12.36 -2.56
C SER A 112 -2.79 -11.06 -2.30
N ALA A 113 -2.20 -10.45 -3.34
CA ALA A 113 -1.52 -9.15 -3.21
C ALA A 113 -2.46 -8.07 -2.65
N ILE A 114 -3.75 -8.13 -3.01
CA ILE A 114 -4.76 -7.19 -2.48
C ILE A 114 -4.94 -7.38 -0.98
N GLN A 115 -5.07 -8.63 -0.50
CA GLN A 115 -5.24 -8.92 0.92
C GLN A 115 -4.02 -8.50 1.73
N VAL A 116 -2.83 -8.96 1.32
CA VAL A 116 -1.62 -8.72 2.12
C VAL A 116 -1.24 -7.24 2.18
N CYS A 117 -1.53 -6.47 1.14
CA CYS A 117 -1.32 -5.02 1.17
C CYS A 117 -2.31 -4.31 2.09
N ALA A 118 -3.53 -4.79 2.22
CA ALA A 118 -4.56 -4.16 3.03
C ALA A 118 -4.48 -4.56 4.51
N LEU A 119 -4.30 -5.85 4.79
CA LEU A 119 -4.44 -6.42 6.12
C LEU A 119 -3.15 -7.02 6.64
N GLY A 120 -2.12 -7.17 5.78
CA GLY A 120 -0.90 -7.90 6.10
C GLY A 120 0.11 -7.10 6.88
N GLU A 121 0.67 -7.76 7.91
CA GLU A 121 2.03 -7.49 8.35
C GLU A 121 2.96 -8.43 7.59
N ALA A 122 4.09 -7.91 7.09
CA ALA A 122 5.06 -8.72 6.38
C ALA A 122 5.49 -9.93 7.21
N GLY A 123 5.32 -11.11 6.65
CA GLY A 123 5.81 -12.37 7.24
C GLY A 123 4.88 -13.04 8.24
N LYS A 124 3.67 -12.56 8.47
CA LYS A 124 2.66 -13.25 9.25
C LYS A 124 1.57 -13.82 8.35
N GLU A 125 1.22 -15.10 8.56
CA GLU A 125 -0.04 -15.64 8.05
C GLU A 125 -1.19 -14.83 8.67
N LEU A 126 -2.07 -14.35 7.82
CA LEU A 126 -3.25 -13.64 8.27
C LEU A 126 -4.30 -14.65 8.73
N GLU A 127 -4.49 -14.75 10.02
CA GLU A 127 -5.63 -15.43 10.67
C GLU A 127 -6.83 -14.47 10.76
N ILE A 128 -7.14 -13.71 9.73
CA ILE A 128 -8.29 -12.83 9.75
C ILE A 128 -9.51 -13.60 9.27
N ASP A 129 -10.60 -13.52 10.04
CA ASP A 129 -11.91 -13.94 9.59
C ASP A 129 -12.31 -13.11 8.37
N TYR A 130 -12.80 -13.78 7.34
CA TYR A 130 -13.21 -13.15 6.09
C TYR A 130 -14.35 -12.13 6.29
N GLU A 131 -15.28 -12.42 7.19
CA GLU A 131 -16.38 -11.50 7.51
C GLU A 131 -15.87 -10.26 8.28
N GLU A 132 -14.89 -10.42 9.15
CA GLU A 132 -14.22 -9.31 9.80
C GLU A 132 -13.48 -8.45 8.77
N ALA A 133 -12.76 -9.07 7.82
CA ALA A 133 -12.07 -8.36 6.75
C ALA A 133 -13.00 -7.50 5.87
N LYS A 134 -14.27 -7.90 5.69
CA LYS A 134 -15.27 -7.11 4.95
C LYS A 134 -15.65 -5.82 5.66
N SER A 135 -15.57 -5.80 6.97
CA SER A 135 -15.89 -4.62 7.78
C SER A 135 -14.70 -3.68 7.96
N GLU A 136 -13.49 -4.16 7.66
CA GLU A 136 -12.27 -3.37 7.80
C GLU A 136 -12.20 -2.23 6.78
N ASP A 137 -11.75 -1.07 7.24
CA ASP A 137 -11.39 0.07 6.41
C ASP A 137 -9.86 0.25 6.42
N PRO A 138 -9.13 -0.50 5.59
CA PRO A 138 -7.68 -0.56 5.70
C PRO A 138 -7.05 0.80 5.39
N PHE A 139 -6.06 1.17 6.20
CA PHE A 139 -5.25 2.36 5.93
C PHE A 139 -4.34 2.14 4.71
N TRP A 140 -3.68 0.98 4.65
CA TRP A 140 -2.85 0.57 3.53
C TRP A 140 -3.64 -0.32 2.56
N PHE A 141 -3.38 -0.19 1.28
CA PHE A 141 -3.99 -0.99 0.23
C PHE A 141 -3.04 -1.18 -0.96
N LEU A 142 -3.34 -2.14 -1.83
CA LEU A 142 -2.65 -2.27 -3.12
C LEU A 142 -3.05 -1.10 -4.02
N PRO A 143 -2.10 -0.32 -4.57
CA PRO A 143 -2.40 0.86 -5.36
C PRO A 143 -3.16 0.53 -6.65
N SER A 144 -3.95 1.48 -7.13
CA SER A 144 -4.47 1.44 -8.48
C SER A 144 -3.33 1.54 -9.51
N ILE A 145 -3.61 1.15 -10.77
CA ILE A 145 -2.60 1.16 -11.83
C ILE A 145 -2.06 2.57 -12.10
N VAL A 146 -2.94 3.58 -12.06
CA VAL A 146 -2.53 4.98 -12.25
C VAL A 146 -1.65 5.44 -11.10
N ALA A 147 -2.05 5.21 -9.85
CA ALA A 147 -1.26 5.59 -8.68
C ALA A 147 0.12 4.90 -8.66
N LEU A 148 0.16 3.62 -8.99
CA LEU A 148 1.42 2.86 -9.05
C LEU A 148 2.37 3.41 -10.11
N ARG A 149 1.86 3.74 -11.30
CA ARG A 149 2.67 4.33 -12.38
C ARG A 149 3.17 5.73 -12.01
N CYS A 150 2.35 6.57 -11.40
CA CYS A 150 2.77 7.85 -10.87
C CYS A 150 3.91 7.70 -9.86
N PHE A 151 3.80 6.75 -8.94
CA PHE A 151 4.86 6.42 -7.98
C PHE A 151 6.15 6.02 -8.68
N LEU A 152 6.10 5.04 -9.57
CA LEU A 152 7.30 4.56 -10.26
C LEU A 152 7.95 5.67 -11.09
N LYS A 153 7.18 6.50 -11.81
CA LYS A 153 7.70 7.61 -12.59
C LYS A 153 8.39 8.68 -11.73
N GLN A 154 7.78 9.04 -10.59
CA GLN A 154 8.31 10.09 -9.72
C GLN A 154 9.51 9.63 -8.89
N TYR A 155 9.58 8.34 -8.54
CA TYR A 155 10.57 7.82 -7.61
C TYR A 155 11.59 6.84 -8.24
N LYS A 156 11.56 6.60 -9.55
CA LYS A 156 12.44 5.65 -10.24
C LYS A 156 13.94 5.83 -9.98
N ASP A 157 14.36 7.05 -9.70
CA ASP A 157 15.75 7.42 -9.47
C ASP A 157 16.03 7.79 -8.00
N ASN A 158 15.05 7.63 -7.13
CA ASN A 158 15.19 7.91 -5.71
C ASN A 158 15.60 6.63 -4.96
N ALA A 159 16.81 6.65 -4.39
CA ALA A 159 17.36 5.50 -3.66
C ALA A 159 16.50 5.10 -2.44
N ASP A 160 15.82 6.07 -1.78
CA ASP A 160 14.96 5.81 -0.62
C ASP A 160 13.69 5.02 -0.99
N ALA A 161 13.32 5.02 -2.26
CA ALA A 161 12.15 4.29 -2.71
C ALA A 161 12.41 2.79 -2.88
N ASN A 162 13.67 2.36 -2.95
CA ASN A 162 14.06 0.95 -3.06
C ASN A 162 13.26 0.19 -4.13
N ILE A 163 13.14 0.77 -5.32
CA ILE A 163 12.40 0.18 -6.43
C ILE A 163 13.28 -0.86 -7.13
N GLU A 164 12.79 -2.08 -7.25
CA GLU A 164 13.46 -3.17 -7.95
C GLU A 164 13.32 -3.01 -9.47
N ARG A 165 14.43 -2.68 -10.16
CA ARG A 165 14.46 -2.52 -11.62
C ARG A 165 14.38 -3.86 -12.36
N GLY A 166 13.77 -3.85 -13.53
CA GLY A 166 13.55 -5.05 -14.34
C GLY A 166 12.44 -5.95 -13.81
N LYS A 167 11.59 -5.45 -12.92
CA LYS A 167 10.53 -6.20 -12.23
C LYS A 167 9.15 -5.67 -12.53
N PHE A 168 8.17 -6.57 -12.41
CA PHE A 168 6.76 -6.25 -12.47
C PHE A 168 6.20 -5.98 -11.08
N TYR A 169 5.24 -5.07 -11.02
CA TYR A 169 4.51 -4.67 -9.84
C TYR A 169 3.02 -4.81 -10.08
N TRP A 170 2.32 -5.48 -9.17
CA TRP A 170 0.87 -5.58 -9.20
C TRP A 170 0.19 -4.26 -8.87
N SER A 171 -0.87 -3.96 -9.60
CA SER A 171 -1.88 -2.99 -9.20
C SER A 171 -3.13 -3.69 -8.66
N SER A 172 -4.03 -2.94 -8.04
CA SER A 172 -5.32 -3.45 -7.57
C SER A 172 -6.36 -3.65 -8.67
N ASN A 173 -6.05 -3.27 -9.92
CA ASN A 173 -6.98 -3.39 -11.04
C ASN A 173 -6.93 -4.77 -11.68
N SER A 174 -8.08 -5.31 -12.00
CA SER A 174 -8.21 -6.48 -12.88
C SER A 174 -8.36 -6.06 -14.34
N ALA A 175 -8.17 -6.97 -15.26
CA ALA A 175 -8.10 -6.70 -16.70
C ALA A 175 -9.33 -7.16 -17.48
N GLY A 176 -10.54 -7.00 -16.97
CA GLY A 176 -11.78 -7.29 -17.69
C GLY A 176 -12.01 -8.76 -18.10
N TYR A 177 -10.99 -9.60 -18.05
CA TYR A 177 -11.05 -11.05 -18.24
C TYR A 177 -10.65 -11.75 -16.95
N TYR A 178 -11.36 -12.80 -16.61
CA TYR A 178 -11.28 -13.53 -15.35
C TYR A 178 -9.87 -13.92 -14.88
N LYS A 179 -8.96 -14.13 -15.80
CA LYS A 179 -7.63 -14.66 -15.52
C LYS A 179 -6.56 -13.60 -15.30
N ASN A 180 -6.81 -12.35 -15.68
CA ASN A 180 -5.77 -11.35 -15.75
C ASN A 180 -6.02 -10.18 -14.79
N ALA A 181 -4.91 -9.64 -14.28
CA ALA A 181 -4.88 -8.39 -13.55
C ALA A 181 -3.88 -7.43 -14.21
N LEU A 182 -3.92 -6.16 -13.83
CA LEU A 182 -3.03 -5.17 -14.38
C LEU A 182 -1.74 -5.08 -13.56
N ALA A 183 -0.64 -5.09 -14.26
CA ALA A 183 0.69 -4.86 -13.72
C ALA A 183 1.39 -3.76 -14.51
N THR A 184 2.35 -3.11 -13.91
CA THR A 184 3.29 -2.22 -14.57
C THR A 184 4.71 -2.69 -14.33
N LYS A 185 5.64 -2.21 -15.17
CA LYS A 185 7.03 -2.60 -15.11
C LYS A 185 7.92 -1.38 -15.10
N ILE A 186 8.98 -1.46 -14.34
CA ILE A 186 10.16 -0.61 -14.51
C ILE A 186 11.27 -1.45 -15.14
N ASP A 187 11.79 -1.04 -16.27
CA ASP A 187 12.85 -1.77 -16.96
C ASP A 187 14.20 -1.67 -16.22
N ARG A 188 15.21 -2.38 -16.70
CA ARG A 188 16.56 -2.35 -16.09
C ARG A 188 17.24 -0.99 -16.23
N SER A 189 16.84 -0.18 -17.20
CA SER A 189 17.34 1.18 -17.45
C SER A 189 16.61 2.22 -16.60
N GLY A 190 15.54 1.83 -15.89
CA GLY A 190 14.74 2.72 -15.05
C GLY A 190 13.61 3.41 -15.80
N ASN A 191 13.23 2.94 -17.00
CA ASN A 191 12.06 3.47 -17.67
C ASN A 191 10.81 2.78 -17.17
N VAL A 192 9.76 3.56 -16.95
CA VAL A 192 8.42 3.08 -16.62
C VAL A 192 7.60 3.09 -17.90
N ASP A 193 7.05 1.95 -18.24
CA ASP A 193 6.22 1.84 -19.45
C ASP A 193 4.97 2.72 -19.35
N ASP A 194 4.62 3.35 -20.46
CA ASP A 194 3.41 4.18 -20.55
C ASP A 194 2.13 3.36 -20.62
N ASP A 195 2.25 2.09 -20.96
CA ASP A 195 1.16 1.13 -20.92
C ASP A 195 1.21 0.26 -19.65
N TYR A 196 0.13 -0.48 -19.44
CA TYR A 196 0.03 -1.52 -18.44
C TYR A 196 0.01 -2.90 -19.10
N TYR A 197 0.42 -3.90 -18.35
CA TYR A 197 0.41 -5.29 -18.79
C TYR A 197 -0.79 -6.02 -18.22
N ARG A 198 -1.40 -6.86 -19.07
CA ARG A 198 -2.45 -7.80 -18.65
C ARG A 198 -1.80 -9.13 -18.33
N GLU A 199 -1.61 -9.39 -17.06
CA GLU A 199 -0.86 -10.51 -16.57
C GLU A 199 -1.75 -11.53 -15.86
N ASN A 200 -1.39 -12.83 -15.98
CA ASN A 200 -2.11 -13.88 -15.28
C ASN A 200 -2.03 -13.64 -13.76
N LYS A 201 -3.16 -13.70 -13.07
CA LYS A 201 -3.28 -13.47 -11.61
C LYS A 201 -2.40 -14.39 -10.76
N GLU A 202 -2.02 -15.55 -11.29
CA GLU A 202 -1.12 -16.50 -10.61
C GLU A 202 0.36 -16.14 -10.75
N ASN A 203 0.73 -15.23 -11.66
CA ASN A 203 2.10 -14.78 -11.75
C ASN A 203 2.54 -14.15 -10.44
N ALA A 204 3.80 -14.37 -10.06
CA ALA A 204 4.35 -13.84 -8.82
C ALA A 204 5.10 -12.54 -9.10
N TYR A 205 4.52 -11.40 -8.71
CA TYR A 205 5.10 -10.06 -8.89
C TYR A 205 5.20 -9.32 -7.56
N TYR A 206 5.97 -8.25 -7.54
CA TYR A 206 6.10 -7.40 -6.37
C TYR A 206 4.80 -6.65 -6.08
N ALA A 207 4.56 -6.40 -4.81
CA ALA A 207 3.45 -5.59 -4.34
C ALA A 207 3.99 -4.48 -3.43
N ARG A 208 3.43 -3.28 -3.56
CA ARG A 208 3.77 -2.13 -2.72
C ARG A 208 2.50 -1.52 -2.16
N GLN A 209 2.54 -1.20 -0.88
CA GLN A 209 1.39 -0.63 -0.19
C GLN A 209 1.29 0.88 -0.49
N ALA A 210 0.06 1.33 -0.64
CA ALA A 210 -0.29 2.74 -0.76
C ALA A 210 -1.36 3.14 0.25
N CYS A 211 -1.46 4.44 0.55
CA CYS A 211 -2.50 5.03 1.37
C CYS A 211 -2.93 6.38 0.78
N TYR A 212 -4.05 6.92 1.24
CA TYR A 212 -4.35 8.33 0.98
C TYR A 212 -3.40 9.21 1.78
N ALA A 213 -2.82 10.22 1.14
CA ALA A 213 -2.12 11.30 1.81
C ALA A 213 -3.11 12.46 1.99
N GLN A 214 -3.26 12.89 3.23
CA GLN A 214 -4.04 14.08 3.60
C GLN A 214 -3.16 15.31 3.58
#